data_c6feea9f5b5a5032045cdbcd45de6985
#
_entry.id   c6feea9f5b5a5032045cdbcd45de6985
#
_cell.length_a   1.000
_cell.length_b   1.000
_cell.length_c   1.000
_cell.angle_alpha   90.00
_cell.angle_beta   90.00
_cell.angle_gamma   90.00
#
_symmetry.space_group_name_H-M   'P 1'
#
loop_
_entity.id
_entity.type
_entity.pdbx_description
1 polymer ?
#
loop_
_entity_poly.entity_id
_entity_poly.type
_entity_poly.pdbx_seq_one_letter_code
_entity_poly.pdbx_strand_id
1 'polypeptide(L)'
;MTNLFQSGQFVLNSALTSSWKIECDALTDADVATIAAMMIDTILWRFSRVEGVPRGGLRLAEALRKYQSPDGGLLIVDDVLTTGGSMERQRRGRKAQGAVIFARQKTEGWVTPLFQMTTSRRHS
;
A
#
# COMPACT_ATOMS: atom_id res chain seq x y z
N MET A 1 13.96 4.27 -17.75
CA MET A 1 13.31 4.59 -16.50
C MET A 1 12.97 3.31 -15.76
N THR A 2 13.20 3.29 -14.50
CA THR A 2 12.99 2.11 -13.69
C THR A 2 11.84 2.34 -12.75
N ASN A 3 10.94 1.39 -12.67
CA ASN A 3 9.91 1.44 -11.66
C ASN A 3 10.11 0.26 -10.70
N LEU A 4 9.35 0.22 -9.65
CA LEU A 4 9.55 -0.78 -8.61
C LEU A 4 9.31 -2.20 -9.10
N PHE A 5 8.41 -2.37 -10.03
CA PHE A 5 8.09 -3.72 -10.51
C PHE A 5 9.11 -4.19 -11.51
N GLN A 6 9.56 -3.29 -12.34
CA GLN A 6 10.60 -3.60 -13.29
C GLN A 6 11.87 -4.00 -12.60
N SER A 7 12.13 -3.47 -11.44
CA SER A 7 13.31 -3.84 -10.72
C SER A 7 12.94 -4.57 -9.44
N GLY A 8 12.41 -5.73 -9.60
CA GLY A 8 12.27 -6.61 -8.46
C GLY A 8 13.57 -6.73 -7.72
N GLN A 9 14.65 -6.69 -8.49
CA GLN A 9 15.95 -6.68 -7.90
C GLN A 9 16.22 -5.43 -7.10
N PHE A 10 15.71 -4.30 -7.55
CA PHE A 10 15.83 -3.07 -6.80
C PHE A 10 15.18 -3.22 -5.43
N VAL A 11 14.00 -3.80 -5.38
CA VAL A 11 13.33 -4.02 -4.12
C VAL A 11 14.15 -4.94 -3.23
N LEU A 12 14.70 -6.00 -3.80
CA LEU A 12 15.53 -6.92 -3.04
C LEU A 12 16.78 -6.24 -2.51
N ASN A 13 17.41 -5.45 -3.33
CA ASN A 13 18.60 -4.74 -2.90
C ASN A 13 18.26 -3.78 -1.78
N SER A 14 17.16 -3.11 -1.91
CA SER A 14 16.72 -2.21 -0.85
C SER A 14 16.51 -2.95 0.45
N ALA A 15 15.93 -4.14 0.38
CA ALA A 15 15.67 -4.91 1.57
C ALA A 15 16.95 -5.41 2.21
N LEU A 16 18.00 -5.59 1.43
CA LEU A 16 19.25 -6.07 1.96
C LEU A 16 20.06 -5.01 2.69
N THR A 17 19.73 -3.76 2.49
CA THR A 17 20.43 -2.71 3.20
C THR A 17 19.57 -2.25 4.34
N SER A 18 20.17 -2.05 5.48
CA SER A 18 19.41 -1.61 6.64
C SER A 18 18.83 -0.22 6.46
N SER A 19 19.35 0.52 5.51
CA SER A 19 18.91 1.88 5.30
C SER A 19 17.99 2.02 4.11
N TRP A 20 17.56 0.91 3.55
CA TRP A 20 16.73 0.98 2.37
C TRP A 20 15.39 1.65 2.66
N LYS A 21 14.86 2.24 1.67
CA LYS A 21 13.49 2.75 1.71
C LYS A 21 12.92 2.62 0.31
N ILE A 22 11.61 2.54 0.26
CA ILE A 22 10.93 2.40 -1.01
C ILE A 22 10.66 3.79 -1.56
N GLU A 23 11.09 4.00 -2.79
CA GLU A 23 10.94 5.31 -3.43
C GLU A 23 9.63 5.35 -4.17
N CYS A 24 8.55 5.46 -3.43
CA CYS A 24 7.23 5.47 -4.06
C CYS A 24 7.01 6.70 -4.93
N ASP A 25 7.76 7.77 -4.68
CA ASP A 25 7.68 8.95 -5.53
C ASP A 25 8.17 8.66 -6.95
N ALA A 26 8.93 7.59 -7.14
CA ALA A 26 9.38 7.20 -8.47
C ALA A 26 8.28 6.53 -9.28
N LEU A 27 7.18 6.15 -8.66
CA LEU A 27 6.09 5.51 -9.39
C LEU A 27 5.42 6.55 -10.30
N THR A 28 5.20 6.15 -11.53
CA THR A 28 4.47 6.99 -12.46
C THR A 28 2.98 6.87 -12.20
N ASP A 29 2.20 7.76 -12.80
CA ASP A 29 0.75 7.63 -12.69
C ASP A 29 0.25 6.32 -13.29
N ALA A 30 0.91 5.85 -14.36
CA ALA A 30 0.55 4.56 -14.95
C ALA A 30 0.86 3.43 -13.98
N ASP A 31 1.97 3.52 -13.25
CA ASP A 31 2.30 2.51 -12.23
C ASP A 31 1.23 2.49 -11.14
N VAL A 32 0.82 3.66 -10.69
CA VAL A 32 -0.18 3.76 -9.63
C VAL A 32 -1.51 3.19 -10.11
N ALA A 33 -1.88 3.47 -11.35
CA ALA A 33 -3.11 2.90 -11.92
C ALA A 33 -3.04 1.37 -11.98
N THR A 34 -1.89 0.84 -12.36
CA THR A 34 -1.70 -0.61 -12.39
C THR A 34 -1.80 -1.21 -10.99
N ILE A 35 -1.18 -0.55 -10.01
CA ILE A 35 -1.25 -1.00 -8.63
C ILE A 35 -2.69 -1.01 -8.15
N ALA A 36 -3.43 0.03 -8.46
CA ALA A 36 -4.84 0.10 -8.05
C ALA A 36 -5.62 -1.07 -8.64
N ALA A 37 -5.42 -1.36 -9.92
CA ALA A 37 -6.09 -2.49 -10.55
C ALA A 37 -5.69 -3.82 -9.90
N MET A 38 -4.43 -3.99 -9.56
CA MET A 38 -3.97 -5.19 -8.89
C MET A 38 -4.63 -5.35 -7.52
N MET A 39 -4.76 -4.26 -6.79
CA MET A 39 -5.42 -4.30 -5.49
C MET A 39 -6.87 -4.72 -5.62
N ILE A 40 -7.57 -4.17 -6.60
CA ILE A 40 -8.97 -4.52 -6.83
C ILE A 40 -9.11 -6.01 -7.12
N ASP A 41 -8.18 -6.55 -7.88
CA ASP A 41 -8.26 -7.95 -8.28
C ASP A 41 -7.88 -8.91 -7.14
N THR A 42 -7.07 -8.47 -6.19
CA THR A 42 -6.44 -9.42 -5.29
C THR A 42 -6.74 -9.23 -3.83
N ILE A 43 -6.90 -8.00 -3.35
CA ILE A 43 -6.95 -7.79 -1.90
C ILE A 43 -8.11 -6.95 -1.39
N LEU A 44 -8.88 -6.29 -2.26
CA LEU A 44 -9.88 -5.35 -1.79
C LEU A 44 -11.29 -5.92 -1.88
N TRP A 45 -12.07 -5.59 -0.85
CA TRP A 45 -13.51 -5.78 -0.87
C TRP A 45 -14.14 -4.51 -1.42
N ARG A 46 -15.44 -4.54 -1.63
CA ARG A 46 -16.15 -3.35 -2.07
C ARG A 46 -15.99 -2.21 -1.10
N PHE A 47 -15.86 -1.01 -1.62
CA PHE A 47 -15.76 0.19 -0.80
C PHE A 47 -16.52 1.31 -1.50
N SER A 48 -17.20 2.12 -0.70
CA SER A 48 -17.93 3.27 -1.24
C SER A 48 -17.14 4.56 -1.07
N ARG A 49 -16.16 4.56 -0.19
CA ARG A 49 -15.31 5.72 0.06
C ARG A 49 -13.88 5.24 0.21
N VAL A 50 -12.96 6.06 -0.28
CA VAL A 50 -11.55 5.77 -0.10
C VAL A 50 -10.85 7.02 0.42
N GLU A 51 -10.02 6.85 1.42
CA GLU A 51 -9.19 7.91 1.99
C GLU A 51 -7.75 7.51 1.89
N GLY A 52 -6.91 8.44 1.47
CA GLY A 52 -5.49 8.20 1.41
C GLY A 52 -4.79 8.85 2.60
N VAL A 53 -3.83 8.14 3.16
CA VAL A 53 -3.01 8.72 4.21
C VAL A 53 -2.08 9.75 3.57
N PRO A 54 -2.11 10.99 4.00
CA PRO A 54 -1.20 11.98 3.45
C PRO A 54 0.25 11.63 3.83
N ARG A 55 1.17 11.83 2.92
CA ARG A 55 0.89 12.30 1.57
C ARG A 55 0.89 11.17 0.58
N GLY A 56 1.68 10.13 0.86
CA GLY A 56 1.92 9.08 -0.12
C GLY A 56 0.68 8.32 -0.55
N GLY A 57 -0.31 8.25 0.32
CA GLY A 57 -1.53 7.50 -0.03
C GLY A 57 -2.51 8.25 -0.91
N LEU A 58 -2.28 9.56 -1.12
CA LEU A 58 -3.29 10.34 -1.82
C LEU A 58 -3.42 9.98 -3.29
N ARG A 59 -2.31 9.73 -3.96
CA ARG A 59 -2.35 9.33 -5.37
C ARG A 59 -3.05 7.99 -5.55
N LEU A 60 -2.78 7.07 -4.64
CA LEU A 60 -3.40 5.76 -4.70
C LEU A 60 -4.90 5.86 -4.45
N ALA A 61 -5.29 6.67 -3.47
CA ALA A 61 -6.71 6.88 -3.21
C ALA A 61 -7.41 7.43 -4.44
N GLU A 62 -6.78 8.39 -5.10
CA GLU A 62 -7.37 8.98 -6.31
C GLU A 62 -7.54 7.92 -7.40
N ALA A 63 -6.53 7.06 -7.57
CA ALA A 63 -6.59 6.02 -8.59
C ALA A 63 -7.65 4.98 -8.29
N LEU A 64 -7.99 4.81 -7.02
CA LEU A 64 -9.00 3.82 -6.62
C LEU A 64 -10.42 4.33 -6.67
N ARG A 65 -10.63 5.64 -6.82
CA ARG A 65 -11.97 6.21 -6.75
C ARG A 65 -12.92 5.66 -7.79
N LYS A 66 -12.41 5.35 -8.98
CA LYS A 66 -13.27 4.84 -10.04
C LYS A 66 -13.81 3.44 -9.75
N TYR A 67 -13.28 2.79 -8.74
CA TYR A 67 -13.74 1.46 -8.36
C TYR A 67 -14.73 1.47 -7.19
N GLN A 68 -15.14 2.63 -6.75
CA GLN A 68 -16.09 2.73 -5.64
C GLN A 68 -17.42 2.11 -6.00
N SER A 69 -18.04 1.50 -5.01
CA SER A 69 -19.33 0.84 -5.16
C SER A 69 -20.28 1.43 -4.13
N PRO A 70 -21.56 1.68 -4.51
CA PRO A 70 -22.46 2.35 -3.58
C PRO A 70 -22.70 1.61 -2.27
N ASP A 71 -22.53 0.30 -2.27
CA ASP A 71 -22.85 -0.51 -1.09
C ASP A 71 -21.62 -0.97 -0.32
N GLY A 72 -20.49 -0.33 -0.57
CA GLY A 72 -19.27 -0.71 0.14
C GLY A 72 -19.03 0.12 1.38
N GLY A 73 -17.95 -0.22 2.09
CA GLY A 73 -17.54 0.50 3.28
C GLY A 73 -16.41 1.48 3.01
N LEU A 74 -15.71 1.82 4.07
CA LEU A 74 -14.58 2.74 4.01
C LEU A 74 -13.30 1.97 3.73
N LEU A 75 -12.50 2.50 2.82
CA LEU A 75 -11.18 1.98 2.51
C LEU A 75 -10.15 3.07 2.84
N ILE A 76 -9.11 2.70 3.56
CA ILE A 76 -8.01 3.60 3.87
C ILE A 76 -6.75 3.02 3.24
N VAL A 77 -6.01 3.84 2.51
CA VAL A 77 -4.85 3.36 1.77
C VAL A 77 -3.63 4.23 2.04
N ASP A 78 -2.48 3.59 1.93
CA ASP A 78 -1.20 4.29 2.01
C ASP A 78 -0.23 3.58 1.07
N ASP A 79 0.90 4.21 0.81
CA ASP A 79 1.90 3.61 -0.06
C ASP A 79 2.76 2.61 0.72
N VAL A 80 3.26 2.98 1.88
CA VAL A 80 4.16 2.12 2.66
C VAL A 80 3.72 2.07 4.10
N LEU A 81 3.64 0.88 4.64
CA LEU A 81 3.39 0.69 6.07
C LEU A 81 4.71 0.35 6.75
N THR A 82 5.09 1.16 7.72
CA THR A 82 6.26 0.87 8.54
C THR A 82 5.84 0.36 9.92
N THR A 83 5.13 1.19 10.69
CA THR A 83 4.66 0.77 12.01
C THR A 83 3.16 0.58 12.07
N GLY A 84 2.45 1.11 11.09
CA GLY A 84 1.00 1.09 11.10
C GLY A 84 0.37 2.29 11.79
N GLY A 85 1.17 3.16 12.41
CA GLY A 85 0.63 4.29 13.14
C GLY A 85 -0.13 5.27 12.27
N SER A 86 0.36 5.53 11.06
CA SER A 86 -0.30 6.45 10.15
C SER A 86 -1.67 5.94 9.73
N MET A 87 -1.75 4.63 9.47
CA MET A 87 -3.03 4.03 9.09
C MET A 87 -4.02 4.10 10.24
N GLU A 88 -3.58 3.82 11.47
CA GLU A 88 -4.46 3.89 12.62
C GLU A 88 -4.92 5.31 12.90
N ARG A 89 -4.04 6.28 12.76
CA ARG A 89 -4.43 7.68 12.96
C ARG A 89 -5.46 8.11 11.93
N GLN A 90 -5.30 7.64 10.68
CA GLN A 90 -6.26 7.97 9.63
C GLN A 90 -7.61 7.30 9.90
N ARG A 91 -7.58 6.07 10.40
CA ARG A 91 -8.81 5.33 10.66
C ARG A 91 -9.62 5.93 11.79
N ARG A 92 -8.97 6.37 12.84
CA ARG A 92 -9.61 7.01 13.98
C ARG A 92 -10.71 6.15 14.59
N GLY A 93 -10.43 4.86 14.75
CA GLY A 93 -11.36 3.94 15.36
C GLY A 93 -12.57 3.56 14.52
N ARG A 94 -12.67 4.07 13.29
CA ARG A 94 -13.79 3.73 12.43
C ARG A 94 -13.62 2.33 11.87
N LYS A 95 -14.73 1.73 11.50
CA LYS A 95 -14.69 0.44 10.82
C LYS A 95 -14.24 0.68 9.38
N ALA A 96 -13.19 -0.02 8.97
CA ALA A 96 -12.63 0.20 7.65
C ALA A 96 -11.80 -1.01 7.25
N GLN A 97 -11.62 -1.17 5.94
CA GLN A 97 -10.55 -2.03 5.45
C GLN A 97 -9.39 -1.12 5.08
N GLY A 98 -8.19 -1.64 5.19
CA GLY A 98 -7.00 -0.91 4.84
C GLY A 98 -6.19 -1.64 3.81
N ALA A 99 -5.44 -0.89 3.01
CA ALA A 99 -4.53 -1.48 2.04
C ALA A 99 -3.31 -0.60 1.90
N VAL A 100 -2.16 -1.23 1.73
CA VAL A 100 -0.92 -0.52 1.46
C VAL A 100 -0.23 -1.20 0.30
N ILE A 101 0.55 -0.45 -0.45
CA ILE A 101 1.30 -1.04 -1.55
C ILE A 101 2.37 -1.96 -0.97
N PHE A 102 3.16 -1.45 -0.04
CA PHE A 102 4.24 -2.22 0.56
C PHE A 102 4.13 -2.18 2.07
N ALA A 103 4.26 -3.33 2.71
CA ALA A 103 4.37 -3.39 4.17
C ALA A 103 5.77 -3.87 4.54
N ARG A 104 6.43 -3.11 5.39
CA ARG A 104 7.76 -3.47 5.86
C ARG A 104 7.71 -4.41 7.05
N GLN A 105 6.59 -4.44 7.74
CA GLN A 105 6.40 -5.38 8.83
C GLN A 105 5.00 -5.95 8.75
N LYS A 106 4.73 -6.92 9.59
CA LYS A 106 3.43 -7.56 9.61
C LYS A 106 2.34 -6.53 9.87
N THR A 107 1.27 -6.61 9.10
CA THR A 107 0.17 -5.67 9.23
C THR A 107 -0.84 -6.14 10.26
N GLU A 108 -1.59 -5.20 10.78
CA GLU A 108 -2.76 -5.51 11.60
C GLU A 108 -3.83 -6.18 10.73
N GLY A 109 -4.73 -6.88 11.38
CA GLY A 109 -5.71 -7.67 10.64
C GLY A 109 -6.60 -6.89 9.70
N TRP A 110 -6.80 -5.59 9.92
CA TRP A 110 -7.66 -4.81 9.04
C TRP A 110 -6.92 -4.23 7.84
N VAL A 111 -5.58 -4.39 7.78
CA VAL A 111 -4.76 -3.85 6.70
C VAL A 111 -4.15 -5.01 5.91
N THR A 112 -4.28 -4.95 4.60
CA THR A 112 -3.71 -5.95 3.71
C THR A 112 -2.68 -5.30 2.81
N PRO A 113 -1.47 -5.83 2.74
CA PRO A 113 -0.47 -5.29 1.81
C PRO A 113 -0.62 -5.94 0.45
N LEU A 114 -0.34 -5.18 -0.60
CA LEU A 114 -0.20 -5.80 -1.92
C LEU A 114 1.11 -6.58 -1.97
N PHE A 115 2.17 -5.99 -1.41
CA PHE A 115 3.47 -6.65 -1.34
C PHE A 115 3.95 -6.63 0.10
N GLN A 116 4.19 -7.81 0.65
CA GLN A 116 4.74 -7.92 2.00
C GLN A 116 6.25 -8.07 1.88
N MET A 117 6.96 -7.13 2.46
CA MET A 117 8.41 -7.20 2.50
C MET A 117 8.81 -8.00 3.70
N THR A 118 9.67 -8.97 3.52
CA THR A 118 10.20 -9.72 4.65
C THR A 118 11.65 -9.36 4.82
N THR A 119 12.03 -9.19 6.03
CA THR A 119 13.43 -8.92 6.33
C THR A 119 13.99 -10.14 6.97
N SER A 120 13.87 -11.19 6.38
CA SER A 120 14.28 -12.42 7.01
C SER A 120 15.70 -12.38 7.48
N ARG A 121 15.98 -12.78 8.22
CA ARG A 121 17.20 -12.87 8.64
C ARG A 121 17.37 -14.03 9.34
N ARG A 122 17.60 -14.42 9.00
CA ARG A 122 17.61 -15.26 9.45
C ARG A 122 18.19 -15.70 9.98
N HIS A 123 18.46 -15.89 10.30
CA HIS A 123 19.02 -16.22 10.88
C HIS A 123 19.13 -16.96 11.16
N SER A 124 19.23 -17.06 11.03
CA SER A 124 19.35 -17.67 11.33
C SER A 124 19.31 -18.12 11.52
#